data_a875097a93864d9d49e27abc48695217
#
_entry.id   a875097a93864d9d49e27abc48695217
#
_cell.length_a   1.000
_cell.length_b   1.000
_cell.length_c   1.000
_cell.angle_alpha   90.00
_cell.angle_beta   90.00
_cell.angle_gamma   90.00
#
_symmetry.space_group_name_H-M   'P 1'
#
loop_
_entity.id
_entity.type
_entity.pdbx_description
1 polymer ?
#
loop_
_entity_poly.entity_id
_entity_poly.type
_entity_poly.pdbx_seq_one_letter_code
_entity_poly.pdbx_strand_id
1 'polypeptide(L)'
;MLELSLKENSGRGVLQKEIAENQVVSVKYLDQIIASLKAAGLIVNAGGRKSGYRLNKPSGDITIYDVYLAFDEEISIIDCLFPGRECPRNHSCVLRKFWSNLNDSIKSQMEAVNL
;
A
#
# COMPACT_ATOMS: atom_id res chain seq x y z
N MET A 1 -4.06 -6.42 -4.60
CA MET A 1 -5.11 -5.85 -3.74
C MET A 1 -6.47 -5.81 -4.44
N LEU A 2 -6.63 -5.17 -5.58
CA LEU A 2 -7.92 -5.08 -6.32
C LEU A 2 -8.57 -6.44 -6.56
N GLU A 3 -7.80 -7.47 -6.94
CA GLU A 3 -8.34 -8.81 -7.14
C GLU A 3 -8.96 -9.43 -5.89
N LEU A 4 -8.37 -9.13 -4.72
CA LEU A 4 -8.91 -9.55 -3.43
C LEU A 4 -10.17 -8.78 -3.07
N SER A 5 -10.24 -7.47 -3.39
CA SER A 5 -11.45 -6.67 -3.15
C SER A 5 -12.63 -7.12 -4.01
N LEU A 6 -12.39 -7.43 -5.28
CA LEU A 6 -13.42 -7.94 -6.19
C LEU A 6 -14.02 -9.29 -5.73
N LYS A 7 -13.28 -10.09 -4.99
CA LYS A 7 -13.69 -11.39 -4.48
C LYS A 7 -14.04 -11.39 -2.98
N GLU A 8 -14.07 -10.23 -2.34
CA GLU A 8 -14.32 -10.07 -0.91
C GLU A 8 -15.61 -10.80 -0.46
N ASN A 9 -16.68 -10.65 -1.21
CA ASN A 9 -17.98 -11.22 -0.89
C ASN A 9 -18.14 -12.69 -1.30
N SER A 10 -17.16 -13.30 -1.93
CA SER A 10 -17.25 -14.69 -2.40
C SER A 10 -17.07 -15.75 -1.28
N GLY A 11 -16.60 -15.31 -0.09
CA GLY A 11 -16.26 -16.21 1.02
C GLY A 11 -15.06 -17.12 0.76
N ARG A 12 -14.47 -17.04 -0.44
CA ARG A 12 -13.31 -17.83 -0.87
C ARG A 12 -12.07 -16.94 -1.00
N GLY A 13 -10.93 -17.43 -0.50
CA GLY A 13 -9.64 -16.78 -0.76
C GLY A 13 -9.21 -16.91 -2.22
N VAL A 14 -8.38 -15.98 -2.68
CA VAL A 14 -7.80 -15.98 -4.02
C VAL A 14 -6.43 -16.68 -3.95
N LEU A 15 -6.24 -17.70 -4.80
CA LEU A 15 -4.99 -18.44 -4.84
C LEU A 15 -3.88 -17.59 -5.45
N GLN A 16 -2.68 -17.71 -4.92
CA GLN A 16 -1.51 -17.00 -5.43
C GLN A 16 -1.26 -17.24 -6.92
N LYS A 17 -1.42 -18.48 -7.38
CA LYS A 17 -1.28 -18.85 -8.79
C LYS A 17 -2.28 -18.09 -9.65
N GLU A 18 -3.53 -18.01 -9.22
CA GLU A 18 -4.59 -17.27 -9.89
C GLU A 18 -4.26 -15.78 -10.01
N ILE A 19 -3.76 -15.16 -8.92
CA ILE A 19 -3.31 -13.77 -8.95
C ILE A 19 -2.14 -13.58 -9.92
N ALA A 20 -1.15 -14.48 -9.89
CA ALA A 20 0.02 -14.40 -10.75
C ALA A 20 -0.35 -14.48 -12.23
N GLU A 21 -1.26 -15.38 -12.60
CA GLU A 21 -1.76 -15.54 -13.96
C GLU A 21 -2.55 -14.31 -14.43
N ASN A 22 -3.47 -13.81 -13.60
CA ASN A 22 -4.32 -12.67 -13.95
C ASN A 22 -3.54 -11.35 -14.05
N GLN A 23 -2.51 -11.17 -13.23
CA GLN A 23 -1.68 -9.96 -13.22
C GLN A 23 -0.42 -10.07 -14.09
N VAL A 24 -0.21 -11.22 -14.72
CA VAL A 24 0.96 -11.48 -15.60
C VAL A 24 2.28 -11.21 -14.87
N VAL A 25 2.39 -11.66 -13.61
CA VAL A 25 3.59 -11.53 -12.79
C VAL A 25 4.13 -12.88 -12.37
N SER A 26 5.44 -12.98 -12.10
CA SER A 26 6.01 -14.22 -11.62
C SER A 26 5.54 -14.53 -10.19
N VAL A 27 5.37 -15.80 -9.87
CA VAL A 27 5.01 -16.24 -8.51
C VAL A 27 6.06 -15.77 -7.50
N LYS A 28 7.35 -15.83 -7.85
CA LYS A 28 8.44 -15.39 -6.97
C LYS A 28 8.36 -13.89 -6.64
N TYR A 29 8.03 -13.05 -7.61
CA TYR A 29 7.83 -11.61 -7.38
C TYR A 29 6.59 -11.36 -6.51
N LEU A 30 5.52 -12.10 -6.78
CA LEU A 30 4.29 -12.03 -5.99
C LEU A 30 4.49 -12.46 -4.53
N ASP A 31 5.40 -13.41 -4.25
CA ASP A 31 5.75 -13.80 -2.88
C ASP A 31 6.24 -12.61 -2.04
N GLN A 32 7.07 -11.74 -2.62
CA GLN A 32 7.58 -10.55 -1.95
C GLN A 32 6.46 -9.55 -1.68
N ILE A 33 5.59 -9.31 -2.66
CA ILE A 33 4.42 -8.43 -2.52
C ILE A 33 3.50 -8.93 -1.41
N ILE A 34 3.17 -10.21 -1.42
CA ILE A 34 2.31 -10.84 -0.41
C ILE A 34 2.92 -10.73 0.99
N ALA A 35 4.24 -10.94 1.11
CA ALA A 35 4.93 -10.83 2.39
C ALA A 35 4.80 -9.41 2.98
N SER A 36 5.02 -8.36 2.17
CA SER A 36 4.86 -6.96 2.59
C SER A 36 3.42 -6.63 2.99
N LEU A 37 2.45 -7.03 2.19
CA LEU A 37 1.02 -6.80 2.48
C LEU A 37 0.55 -7.52 3.74
N LYS A 38 1.07 -8.73 4.01
CA LYS A 38 0.80 -9.47 5.25
C LYS A 38 1.44 -8.80 6.46
N ALA A 39 2.69 -8.36 6.33
CA ALA A 39 3.39 -7.63 7.40
C ALA A 39 2.67 -6.34 7.77
N ALA A 40 2.12 -5.64 6.78
CA ALA A 40 1.28 -4.45 6.98
C ALA A 40 -0.15 -4.77 7.50
N GLY A 41 -0.51 -6.05 7.63
CA GLY A 41 -1.82 -6.45 8.11
C GLY A 41 -2.98 -6.18 7.14
N LEU A 42 -2.70 -5.96 5.87
CA LEU A 42 -3.71 -5.67 4.84
C LEU A 42 -4.37 -6.94 4.29
N ILE A 43 -3.64 -8.04 4.30
CA ILE A 43 -4.15 -9.35 3.84
C ILE A 43 -3.82 -10.45 4.85
N VAL A 44 -4.62 -11.50 4.82
CA VAL A 44 -4.43 -12.72 5.62
C VAL A 44 -4.66 -13.97 4.77
N ASN A 45 -4.21 -15.12 5.26
CA ASN A 45 -4.60 -16.39 4.66
C ASN A 45 -6.10 -16.60 4.86
N ALA A 46 -6.78 -17.06 3.82
CA ALA A 46 -8.26 -17.23 3.85
C ALA A 46 -8.73 -18.47 4.64
N GLY A 47 -7.82 -19.28 5.16
CA GLY A 47 -8.10 -20.51 5.92
C GLY A 47 -6.91 -21.46 5.87
N GLY A 48 -7.12 -22.76 5.64
CA GLY A 48 -6.08 -23.79 5.61
C GLY A 48 -5.02 -23.60 4.50
N ARG A 49 -4.05 -24.49 4.46
CA ARG A 49 -2.81 -24.43 3.66
C ARG A 49 -2.95 -24.13 2.14
N LYS A 50 -4.15 -24.26 1.57
CA LYS A 50 -4.41 -24.09 0.12
C LYS A 50 -5.61 -23.16 -0.15
N SER A 51 -5.99 -22.34 0.80
CA SER A 51 -7.20 -21.50 0.68
C SER A 51 -6.96 -20.13 0.04
N GLY A 52 -5.70 -19.78 -0.24
CA GLY A 52 -5.36 -18.50 -0.82
C GLY A 52 -5.37 -17.34 0.19
N TYR A 53 -5.51 -16.13 -0.30
CA TYR A 53 -5.47 -14.89 0.47
C TYR A 53 -6.78 -14.14 0.39
N ARG A 54 -7.10 -13.37 1.43
CA ARG A 54 -8.21 -12.45 1.48
C ARG A 54 -7.80 -11.15 2.16
N LEU A 55 -8.59 -10.10 1.99
CA LEU A 55 -8.42 -8.86 2.73
C LEU A 55 -8.62 -9.11 4.24
N ASN A 56 -7.84 -8.42 5.06
CA ASN A 56 -7.97 -8.46 6.52
C ASN A 56 -9.00 -7.48 7.06
N LYS A 57 -9.38 -6.48 6.25
CA LYS A 57 -10.41 -5.46 6.52
C LYS A 57 -11.31 -5.34 5.30
N PRO A 58 -12.52 -4.79 5.45
CA PRO A 58 -13.35 -4.42 4.30
C PRO A 58 -12.60 -3.54 3.30
N SER A 59 -12.81 -3.74 2.02
CA SER A 59 -12.13 -2.95 0.96
C SER A 59 -12.36 -1.44 1.11
N GLY A 60 -13.55 -1.04 1.57
CA GLY A 60 -13.87 0.35 1.87
C GLY A 60 -13.07 0.98 3.02
N ASP A 61 -12.42 0.17 3.85
CA ASP A 61 -11.58 0.62 4.98
C ASP A 61 -10.07 0.54 4.67
N ILE A 62 -9.71 0.22 3.42
CA ILE A 62 -8.32 0.16 2.96
C ILE A 62 -8.12 1.23 1.91
N THR A 63 -7.30 2.23 2.22
CA THR A 63 -6.96 3.31 1.29
C THR A 63 -5.79 2.93 0.38
N ILE A 64 -5.63 3.67 -0.71
CA ILE A 64 -4.42 3.57 -1.56
C ILE A 64 -3.17 3.93 -0.76
N TYR A 65 -3.28 4.84 0.21
CA TYR A 65 -2.18 5.20 1.10
C TYR A 65 -1.75 4.04 2.02
N ASP A 66 -2.71 3.27 2.58
CA ASP A 66 -2.39 2.07 3.36
C ASP A 66 -1.60 1.04 2.54
N VAL A 67 -1.99 0.87 1.27
CA VAL A 67 -1.27 -0.03 0.35
C VAL A 67 0.14 0.49 0.06
N TYR A 68 0.30 1.79 -0.14
CA TYR A 68 1.61 2.41 -0.33
C TYR A 68 2.54 2.16 0.87
N LEU A 69 2.06 2.39 2.09
CA LEU A 69 2.82 2.20 3.33
C LEU A 69 3.23 0.73 3.59
N ALA A 70 2.63 -0.23 2.90
CA ALA A 70 3.06 -1.63 2.97
C ALA A 70 4.41 -1.89 2.28
N PHE A 71 4.86 -0.97 1.42
CA PHE A 71 6.07 -1.11 0.60
C PHE A 71 7.10 -0.03 0.83
N ASP A 72 6.69 1.10 1.36
CA ASP A 72 7.54 2.27 1.53
C ASP A 72 7.23 2.98 2.86
N GLU A 73 8.08 3.91 3.22
CA GLU A 73 7.88 4.79 4.37
C GLU A 73 6.87 5.91 4.03
N GLU A 74 6.63 6.83 4.96
CA GLU A 74 5.79 8.00 4.69
C GLU A 74 6.22 8.72 3.41
N ILE A 75 5.23 9.10 2.61
CA ILE A 75 5.50 9.77 1.34
C ILE A 75 6.25 11.09 1.57
N SER A 76 7.39 11.22 0.92
CA SER A 76 8.19 12.44 0.91
C SER A 76 8.75 12.69 -0.48
N ILE A 77 8.21 13.70 -1.15
CA ILE A 77 8.59 14.05 -2.53
C ILE A 77 9.98 14.66 -2.65
N ILE A 78 10.54 15.16 -1.54
CA ILE A 78 11.91 15.67 -1.45
C ILE A 78 12.53 15.32 -0.10
N ASP A 79 13.82 15.07 -0.09
CA ASP A 79 14.57 14.60 1.09
C ASP A 79 14.40 15.45 2.34
N CYS A 80 14.30 16.77 2.21
CA CYS A 80 14.20 17.67 3.35
C CYS A 80 12.82 17.62 4.07
N LEU A 81 11.84 16.93 3.53
CA LEU A 81 10.56 16.68 4.18
C LEU A 81 10.52 15.31 4.89
N PHE A 82 11.54 14.49 4.66
CA PHE A 82 11.60 13.15 5.23
C PHE A 82 11.81 13.22 6.76
N PRO A 83 11.03 12.48 7.56
CA PRO A 83 11.23 12.43 9.01
C PRO A 83 12.67 12.05 9.36
N GLY A 84 13.31 12.86 10.22
CA GLY A 84 14.69 12.62 10.65
C GLY A 84 15.78 13.09 9.68
N ARG A 85 15.43 13.68 8.54
CA ARG A 85 16.40 14.36 7.65
C ARG A 85 16.32 15.87 7.84
N GLU A 86 17.37 16.45 8.40
CA GLU A 86 17.47 17.89 8.57
C GLU A 86 18.13 18.56 7.36
N CYS A 87 17.44 19.55 6.79
CA CYS A 87 18.03 20.41 5.78
C CYS A 87 18.67 21.62 6.47
N PRO A 88 19.94 21.95 6.18
CA PRO A 88 20.61 23.13 6.76
C PRO A 88 19.90 24.45 6.47
N ARG A 89 19.09 24.51 5.41
CA ARG A 89 18.29 25.68 5.01
C ARG A 89 16.85 25.66 5.51
N ASN A 90 16.52 24.77 6.42
CA ASN A 90 15.15 24.53 6.87
C ASN A 90 14.42 25.80 7.32
N HIS A 91 15.12 26.68 8.03
CA HIS A 91 14.55 27.93 8.59
C HIS A 91 14.46 29.08 7.60
N SER A 92 15.16 29.03 6.47
CA SER A 92 15.25 30.12 5.48
C SER A 92 14.75 29.74 4.08
N CYS A 93 14.27 28.50 3.89
CA CYS A 93 13.85 28.01 2.59
C CYS A 93 12.44 28.48 2.25
N VAL A 94 12.31 29.44 1.33
CA VAL A 94 11.02 29.94 0.82
C VAL A 94 10.18 28.88 0.12
N LEU A 95 10.82 27.85 -0.45
CA LEU A 95 10.13 26.77 -1.18
C LEU A 95 9.65 25.64 -0.26
N ARG A 96 10.10 25.59 0.99
CA ARG A 96 9.70 24.50 1.91
C ARG A 96 8.19 24.40 2.08
N LYS A 97 7.51 25.52 2.26
CA LYS A 97 6.05 25.56 2.40
C LYS A 97 5.33 25.03 1.16
N PHE A 98 5.82 25.41 -0.02
CA PHE A 98 5.27 24.90 -1.28
C PHE A 98 5.40 23.38 -1.38
N TRP A 99 6.60 22.82 -1.14
CA TRP A 99 6.83 21.39 -1.21
C TRP A 99 6.06 20.61 -0.14
N SER A 100 5.96 21.15 1.08
CA SER A 100 5.17 20.56 2.15
C SER A 100 3.69 20.49 1.75
N ASN A 101 3.12 21.58 1.24
CA ASN A 101 1.73 21.59 0.79
C ASN A 101 1.47 20.59 -0.36
N LEU A 102 2.40 20.47 -1.30
CA LEU A 102 2.29 19.51 -2.39
C LEU A 102 2.36 18.06 -1.86
N ASN A 103 3.28 17.78 -0.94
CA ASN A 103 3.38 16.48 -0.28
C ASN A 103 2.09 16.10 0.44
N ASP A 104 1.53 17.01 1.22
CA ASP A 104 0.27 16.83 1.94
C ASP A 104 -0.92 16.60 0.99
N SER A 105 -0.93 17.30 -0.15
CA SER A 105 -1.95 17.11 -1.19
C SER A 105 -1.89 15.72 -1.80
N ILE A 106 -0.69 15.20 -2.10
CA ILE A 106 -0.53 13.84 -2.64
C ILE A 106 -1.02 12.82 -1.61
N LYS A 107 -0.59 12.95 -0.35
CA LYS A 107 -1.02 12.08 0.75
C LYS A 107 -2.54 12.07 0.89
N SER A 108 -3.15 13.25 0.96
CA SER A 108 -4.60 13.38 1.10
C SER A 108 -5.39 12.75 -0.05
N GLN A 109 -4.90 12.86 -1.28
CA GLN A 109 -5.52 12.19 -2.43
C GLN A 109 -5.44 10.67 -2.33
N MET A 110 -4.32 10.12 -1.87
CA MET A 110 -4.16 8.68 -1.68
C MET A 110 -5.00 8.15 -0.51
N GLU A 111 -5.21 8.94 0.53
CA GLU A 111 -6.09 8.63 1.67
C GLU A 111 -7.57 8.71 1.33
N ALA A 112 -7.94 9.51 0.33
CA ALA A 112 -9.33 9.69 -0.09
C ALA A 112 -9.86 8.57 -1.00
N VAL A 113 -9.00 7.68 -1.50
CA VAL A 113 -9.37 6.60 -2.43
C VAL A 113 -9.22 5.25 -1.74
N ASN A 114 -10.33 4.52 -1.67
CA ASN A 114 -10.39 3.15 -1.12
C ASN A 114 -10.32 2.09 -2.22
N LEU A 115 -10.09 0.88 -1.82
CA LEU A 115 -10.07 -0.29 -2.74
C LEU A 115 -11.46 -0.63 -3.32
#